data_6e8b510f1afe0177186aa552ec13bf0f
#
_entry.id   6e8b510f1afe0177186aa552ec13bf0f
#
_cell.length_a   1.000
_cell.length_b   1.000
_cell.length_c   1.000
_cell.angle_alpha   90.00
_cell.angle_beta   90.00
_cell.angle_gamma   90.00
#
_symmetry.space_group_name_H-M   'P 1'
#
loop_
_entity.id
_entity.type
_entity.pdbx_description
1 polymer ?
#
loop_
_entity_poly.entity_id
_entity_poly.type
_entity_poly.pdbx_seq_one_letter_code
_entity_poly.pdbx_strand_id
1 'polypeptide(L)'
;HYTTARDVALMARELINRYPQIHQYSTIWMDTITHVTRQGSKEFGLSNTNKLLKMATNFTVTGLKTGSTSAAGYCLCATAEKDGVRLIAAVMAAPDYKARFQDAVNLLNYGYANCRLYEDGEGLPLPEIPVQGGVEETVPLAYDGTFSYLGMNGENFEQVERRLELREGLTAPVEKGQQAGVLRYMLDGKELGTRPVVAARAVEKAGITDCLRGVWRQFFLAA
;
A
#
# COMPACT_ATOMS: atom_id res chain seq x y z
N HIS A 1 30.35 -6.13 -13.40
CA HIS A 1 29.06 -5.55 -12.98
C HIS A 1 29.25 -4.73 -11.71
N TYR A 2 28.58 -3.59 -11.65
CA TYR A 2 28.58 -2.69 -10.50
C TYR A 2 27.13 -2.39 -10.13
N THR A 3 26.87 -2.16 -8.83
CA THR A 3 25.58 -1.74 -8.31
C THR A 3 25.79 -0.90 -7.05
N THR A 4 24.73 -0.25 -6.59
CA THR A 4 24.72 0.52 -5.34
C THR A 4 23.70 -0.05 -4.37
N ALA A 5 23.82 0.27 -3.08
CA ALA A 5 22.80 -0.09 -2.09
C ALA A 5 21.42 0.45 -2.48
N ARG A 6 21.36 1.66 -3.08
CA ARG A 6 20.13 2.26 -3.59
C ARG A 6 19.50 1.44 -4.71
N ASP A 7 20.29 0.99 -5.69
CA ASP A 7 19.79 0.18 -6.80
C ASP A 7 19.23 -1.16 -6.31
N VAL A 8 19.96 -1.80 -5.38
CA VAL A 8 19.51 -3.06 -4.75
C VAL A 8 18.19 -2.86 -4.02
N ALA A 9 18.04 -1.76 -3.26
CA ALA A 9 16.80 -1.44 -2.56
C ALA A 9 15.64 -1.16 -3.54
N LEU A 10 15.89 -0.46 -4.66
CA LEU A 10 14.90 -0.19 -5.70
C LEU A 10 14.44 -1.49 -6.40
N MET A 11 15.39 -2.36 -6.76
CA MET A 11 15.07 -3.67 -7.36
C MET A 11 14.25 -4.53 -6.38
N ALA A 12 14.63 -4.54 -5.11
CA ALA A 12 13.89 -5.28 -4.07
C ALA A 12 12.47 -4.72 -3.90
N ARG A 13 12.30 -3.39 -3.89
CA ARG A 13 10.99 -2.74 -3.83
C ARG A 13 10.09 -3.14 -5.00
N GLU A 14 10.60 -3.09 -6.21
CA GLU A 14 9.85 -3.53 -7.40
C GLU A 14 9.46 -5.01 -7.30
N LEU A 15 10.40 -5.85 -6.88
CA LEU A 15 10.16 -7.29 -6.73
C LEU A 15 9.03 -7.58 -5.72
N ILE A 16 9.12 -7.03 -4.50
CA ILE A 16 8.14 -7.33 -3.45
C ILE A 16 6.77 -6.68 -3.69
N ASN A 17 6.72 -5.57 -4.42
CA ASN A 17 5.46 -4.92 -4.77
C ASN A 17 4.73 -5.64 -5.92
N ARG A 18 5.46 -6.08 -6.94
CA ARG A 18 4.87 -6.78 -8.09
C ARG A 18 4.63 -8.27 -7.83
N TYR A 19 5.49 -8.87 -7.01
CA TYR A 19 5.49 -10.32 -6.75
C TYR A 19 5.60 -10.60 -5.25
N PRO A 20 4.59 -10.21 -4.44
CA PRO A 20 4.64 -10.37 -2.97
C PRO A 20 4.77 -11.84 -2.54
N GLN A 21 4.39 -12.79 -3.39
CA GLN A 21 4.57 -14.22 -3.17
C GLN A 21 6.05 -14.63 -2.98
N ILE A 22 7.02 -13.78 -3.35
CA ILE A 22 8.44 -14.06 -3.10
C ILE A 22 8.73 -14.30 -1.61
N HIS A 23 7.96 -13.68 -0.72
CA HIS A 23 8.11 -13.85 0.71
C HIS A 23 7.83 -15.29 1.18
N GLN A 24 6.99 -16.04 0.46
CA GLN A 24 6.73 -17.46 0.75
C GLN A 24 8.00 -18.31 0.62
N TYR A 25 8.90 -17.92 -0.27
CA TYR A 25 10.17 -18.61 -0.52
C TYR A 25 11.32 -18.02 0.29
N SER A 26 11.40 -16.70 0.38
CA SER A 26 12.53 -16.02 1.05
C SER A 26 12.56 -16.22 2.56
N THR A 27 11.46 -16.65 3.17
CA THR A 27 11.33 -16.94 4.61
C THR A 27 11.52 -18.41 4.97
N ILE A 28 11.58 -19.33 3.98
CA ILE A 28 11.85 -20.74 4.25
C ILE A 28 13.26 -20.85 4.84
N TRP A 29 13.35 -21.40 6.06
CA TRP A 29 14.64 -21.58 6.73
C TRP A 29 15.36 -22.83 6.28
N MET A 30 14.68 -23.96 6.16
CA MET A 30 15.22 -25.23 5.71
C MET A 30 14.23 -25.91 4.77
N ASP A 31 14.78 -26.57 3.75
CA ASP A 31 14.01 -27.38 2.82
C ASP A 31 14.87 -28.53 2.31
N THR A 32 14.25 -29.53 1.70
CA THR A 32 14.94 -30.70 1.13
C THR A 32 14.54 -30.87 -0.32
N ILE A 33 15.50 -30.97 -1.20
CA ILE A 33 15.28 -31.30 -2.62
C ILE A 33 15.83 -32.69 -2.95
N THR A 34 15.10 -33.37 -3.80
CA THR A 34 15.60 -34.66 -4.36
C THR A 34 16.37 -34.37 -5.65
N HIS A 35 17.68 -34.56 -5.59
CA HIS A 35 18.53 -34.49 -6.77
C HIS A 35 18.53 -35.81 -7.52
N VAL A 36 17.91 -35.82 -8.69
CA VAL A 36 17.82 -37.02 -9.54
C VAL A 36 18.89 -36.98 -10.63
N THR A 37 19.74 -37.99 -10.68
CA THR A 37 20.78 -38.15 -11.70
C THR A 37 20.61 -39.52 -12.42
N ARG A 38 21.39 -39.76 -13.46
CA ARG A 38 21.42 -41.05 -14.12
C ARG A 38 21.91 -42.20 -13.22
N GLN A 39 22.59 -41.86 -12.11
CA GLN A 39 23.16 -42.81 -11.14
C GLN A 39 22.22 -43.07 -9.95
N GLY A 40 21.07 -42.41 -9.88
CA GLY A 40 20.10 -42.55 -8.80
C GLY A 40 19.61 -41.21 -8.26
N SER A 41 18.78 -41.27 -7.24
CA SER A 41 18.25 -40.08 -6.53
C SER A 41 18.88 -39.94 -5.14
N LYS A 42 19.17 -38.71 -4.75
CA LYS A 42 19.69 -38.38 -3.43
C LYS A 42 18.99 -37.15 -2.88
N GLU A 43 18.58 -37.20 -1.61
CA GLU A 43 18.08 -36.05 -0.91
C GLU A 43 19.20 -35.05 -0.55
N PHE A 44 18.95 -33.80 -0.76
CA PHE A 44 19.87 -32.70 -0.47
C PHE A 44 19.17 -31.63 0.36
N GLY A 45 19.60 -31.47 1.61
CA GLY A 45 19.10 -30.45 2.53
C GLY A 45 19.63 -29.06 2.16
N LEU A 46 18.74 -28.11 2.06
CA LEU A 46 19.04 -26.69 1.85
C LEU A 46 18.78 -25.92 3.13
N SER A 47 19.60 -24.95 3.44
CA SER A 47 19.34 -23.99 4.52
C SER A 47 19.52 -22.57 4.02
N ASN A 48 18.65 -21.66 4.52
CA ASN A 48 18.70 -20.26 4.14
C ASN A 48 19.96 -19.60 4.69
N THR A 49 20.63 -18.85 3.85
CA THR A 49 21.83 -18.09 4.24
C THR A 49 21.50 -16.77 4.97
N ASN A 50 20.23 -16.35 4.93
CA ASN A 50 19.76 -15.16 5.64
C ASN A 50 19.49 -15.46 7.11
N LYS A 51 20.54 -15.40 7.94
CA LYS A 51 20.42 -15.65 9.40
C LYS A 51 19.57 -14.62 10.13
N LEU A 52 19.27 -13.48 9.53
CA LEU A 52 18.35 -12.49 10.11
C LEU A 52 16.97 -13.11 10.44
N LEU A 53 16.52 -14.10 9.66
CA LEU A 53 15.29 -14.87 9.91
C LEU A 53 15.25 -15.59 11.29
N LYS A 54 16.40 -15.78 11.93
CA LYS A 54 16.53 -16.47 13.23
C LYS A 54 17.03 -15.54 14.34
N MET A 55 17.26 -14.28 14.04
CA MET A 55 17.65 -13.29 15.05
C MET A 55 16.41 -12.82 15.82
N ALA A 56 16.61 -12.56 17.12
CA ALA A 56 15.57 -11.92 17.91
C ALA A 56 15.46 -10.45 17.50
N THR A 57 14.31 -10.07 16.95
CA THR A 57 13.99 -8.71 16.51
C THR A 57 12.62 -8.29 17.02
N ASN A 58 12.37 -7.00 17.08
CA ASN A 58 11.05 -6.43 17.40
C ASN A 58 10.20 -6.14 16.17
N PHE A 59 10.57 -6.75 15.02
CA PHE A 59 9.89 -6.70 13.74
C PHE A 59 9.91 -8.07 13.08
N THR A 60 9.00 -8.31 12.16
CA THR A 60 8.94 -9.56 11.38
C THR A 60 9.85 -9.47 10.17
N VAL A 61 10.85 -10.35 10.08
CA VAL A 61 11.74 -10.46 8.90
C VAL A 61 11.02 -11.23 7.79
N THR A 62 10.88 -10.60 6.62
CA THR A 62 10.18 -11.15 5.44
C THR A 62 11.12 -11.58 4.31
N GLY A 63 12.44 -11.43 4.49
CA GLY A 63 13.46 -11.89 3.54
C GLY A 63 14.67 -10.96 3.53
N LEU A 64 15.44 -10.78 2.45
CA LEU A 64 15.18 -11.25 1.08
C LEU A 64 16.37 -12.12 0.61
N LYS A 65 17.57 -11.49 0.36
CA LYS A 65 18.72 -12.16 -0.26
C LYS A 65 20.05 -11.73 0.31
N THR A 66 20.93 -12.71 0.55
CA THR A 66 22.34 -12.49 0.89
C THR A 66 23.23 -12.69 -0.34
N GLY A 67 24.40 -12.08 -0.35
CA GLY A 67 25.45 -12.31 -1.32
C GLY A 67 26.83 -12.06 -0.73
N SER A 68 27.86 -12.70 -1.27
CA SER A 68 29.24 -12.39 -0.93
C SER A 68 30.20 -12.84 -2.03
N THR A 69 31.19 -12.00 -2.29
CA THR A 69 32.36 -12.32 -3.11
C THR A 69 33.58 -11.66 -2.47
N SER A 70 34.78 -12.07 -2.85
CA SER A 70 36.01 -11.43 -2.37
C SER A 70 36.09 -9.93 -2.68
N ALA A 71 35.52 -9.50 -3.80
CA ALA A 71 35.51 -8.10 -4.22
C ALA A 71 34.34 -7.30 -3.60
N ALA A 72 33.17 -7.92 -3.43
CA ALA A 72 31.97 -7.23 -2.93
C ALA A 72 31.82 -7.26 -1.40
N GLY A 73 32.66 -8.01 -0.67
CA GLY A 73 32.46 -8.25 0.75
C GLY A 73 31.15 -9.00 1.05
N TYR A 74 30.59 -8.78 2.21
CA TYR A 74 29.33 -9.41 2.61
C TYR A 74 28.16 -8.43 2.39
N CYS A 75 27.18 -8.88 1.61
CA CYS A 75 26.02 -8.08 1.22
C CYS A 75 24.72 -8.72 1.71
N LEU A 76 23.73 -7.88 2.01
CA LEU A 76 22.39 -8.30 2.41
C LEU A 76 21.37 -7.29 1.90
N CYS A 77 20.35 -7.76 1.23
CA CYS A 77 19.11 -7.06 1.06
C CYS A 77 18.09 -7.70 2.02
N ALA A 78 17.72 -7.00 3.07
CA ALA A 78 16.75 -7.44 4.07
C ALA A 78 15.42 -6.75 3.85
N THR A 79 14.32 -7.48 4.04
CA THR A 79 12.96 -6.93 4.10
C THR A 79 12.33 -7.30 5.43
N ALA A 80 11.58 -6.37 6.00
CA ALA A 80 10.90 -6.55 7.28
C ALA A 80 9.59 -5.78 7.32
N GLU A 81 8.70 -6.18 8.23
CA GLU A 81 7.41 -5.54 8.48
C GLU A 81 7.19 -5.36 9.98
N LYS A 82 6.63 -4.21 10.35
CA LYS A 82 6.18 -3.89 11.69
C LYS A 82 5.09 -2.83 11.64
N ASP A 83 3.98 -3.05 12.36
CA ASP A 83 2.87 -2.10 12.51
C ASP A 83 2.39 -1.54 11.15
N GLY A 84 2.24 -2.42 10.14
CA GLY A 84 1.84 -2.06 8.77
C GLY A 84 2.93 -1.40 7.92
N VAL A 85 4.07 -1.03 8.52
CA VAL A 85 5.21 -0.43 7.79
C VAL A 85 6.13 -1.53 7.26
N ARG A 86 6.38 -1.52 5.96
CA ARG A 86 7.36 -2.41 5.29
C ARG A 86 8.62 -1.65 4.96
N LEU A 87 9.76 -2.14 5.42
CA LEU A 87 11.07 -1.54 5.17
C LEU A 87 12.01 -2.49 4.44
N ILE A 88 12.92 -1.90 3.67
CA ILE A 88 14.01 -2.57 2.98
C ILE A 88 15.32 -1.97 3.47
N ALA A 89 16.24 -2.84 3.94
CA ALA A 89 17.60 -2.47 4.27
C ALA A 89 18.57 -3.13 3.29
N ALA A 90 19.36 -2.33 2.59
CA ALA A 90 20.42 -2.82 1.69
C ALA A 90 21.79 -2.52 2.30
N VAL A 91 22.49 -3.57 2.69
CA VAL A 91 23.86 -3.53 3.22
C VAL A 91 24.81 -4.07 2.17
N MET A 92 25.83 -3.30 1.84
CA MET A 92 26.85 -3.64 0.85
C MET A 92 28.24 -3.58 1.47
N ALA A 93 29.11 -4.50 1.07
CA ALA A 93 30.51 -4.52 1.46
C ALA A 93 30.76 -4.54 2.99
N ALA A 94 29.92 -5.21 3.77
CA ALA A 94 30.19 -5.40 5.18
C ALA A 94 31.50 -6.22 5.37
N PRO A 95 32.29 -5.94 6.42
CA PRO A 95 33.61 -6.53 6.60
C PRO A 95 33.55 -8.02 6.91
N ASP A 96 32.48 -8.48 7.54
CA ASP A 96 32.27 -9.88 7.85
C ASP A 96 30.81 -10.30 7.75
N TYR A 97 30.60 -11.60 7.84
CA TYR A 97 29.27 -12.16 7.65
C TYR A 97 28.29 -11.81 8.79
N LYS A 98 28.75 -11.51 10.00
CA LYS A 98 27.90 -11.13 11.14
C LYS A 98 27.52 -9.65 11.05
N ALA A 99 28.48 -8.80 10.69
CA ALA A 99 28.30 -7.36 10.56
C ALA A 99 27.13 -7.02 9.64
N ARG A 100 27.00 -7.65 8.46
CA ARG A 100 25.89 -7.37 7.52
C ARG A 100 24.50 -7.56 8.15
N PHE A 101 24.34 -8.52 9.06
CA PHE A 101 23.07 -8.75 9.75
C PHE A 101 22.84 -7.71 10.84
N GLN A 102 23.88 -7.40 11.61
CA GLN A 102 23.78 -6.36 12.65
C GLN A 102 23.49 -4.99 12.04
N ASP A 103 24.14 -4.64 10.95
CA ASP A 103 23.91 -3.39 10.23
C ASP A 103 22.47 -3.34 9.67
N ALA A 104 21.95 -4.45 9.14
CA ALA A 104 20.56 -4.52 8.70
C ALA A 104 19.57 -4.34 9.85
N VAL A 105 19.81 -4.96 11.02
CA VAL A 105 18.99 -4.74 12.22
C VAL A 105 19.02 -3.30 12.66
N ASN A 106 20.20 -2.67 12.69
CA ASN A 106 20.36 -1.27 13.08
C ASN A 106 19.60 -0.33 12.12
N LEU A 107 19.73 -0.55 10.80
CA LEU A 107 19.02 0.23 9.78
C LEU A 107 17.50 0.07 9.89
N LEU A 108 17.00 -1.16 10.08
CA LEU A 108 15.57 -1.43 10.22
C LEU A 108 15.02 -0.82 11.52
N ASN A 109 15.74 -0.94 12.64
CA ASN A 109 15.35 -0.29 13.89
C ASN A 109 15.32 1.25 13.75
N TYR A 110 16.33 1.83 13.10
CA TYR A 110 16.33 3.27 12.79
C TYR A 110 15.11 3.66 11.95
N GLY A 111 14.81 2.90 10.90
CA GLY A 111 13.63 3.13 10.06
C GLY A 111 12.34 3.08 10.87
N TYR A 112 12.10 2.03 11.65
CA TYR A 112 10.90 1.89 12.49
C TYR A 112 10.81 2.91 13.62
N ALA A 113 11.93 3.43 14.13
CA ALA A 113 11.91 4.50 15.12
C ALA A 113 11.51 5.87 14.51
N ASN A 114 11.73 6.05 13.20
CA ASN A 114 11.52 7.33 12.52
C ASN A 114 10.34 7.33 11.53
N CYS A 115 9.73 6.17 11.26
CA CYS A 115 8.59 6.06 10.36
C CYS A 115 7.31 5.75 11.14
N ARG A 116 6.22 6.41 10.78
CA ARG A 116 4.87 6.12 11.29
C ARG A 116 3.89 6.05 10.13
N LEU A 117 2.97 5.09 10.16
CA LEU A 117 1.90 4.98 9.19
C LEU A 117 0.67 5.75 9.72
N TYR A 118 0.17 6.66 8.90
CA TYR A 118 -1.15 7.26 9.07
C TYR A 118 -2.12 6.57 8.12
N GLU A 119 -3.25 6.12 8.64
CA GLU A 119 -4.32 5.51 7.85
C GLU A 119 -5.66 6.13 8.22
N ASP A 120 -6.46 6.42 7.19
CA ASP A 120 -7.85 6.86 7.34
C ASP A 120 -8.75 5.97 6.46
N GLY A 121 -9.39 4.99 7.10
CA GLY A 121 -10.37 4.11 6.45
C GLY A 121 -11.79 4.68 6.48
N GLU A 122 -12.12 5.51 7.47
CA GLU A 122 -13.48 6.01 7.69
C GLU A 122 -13.77 7.27 6.87
N GLY A 123 -12.87 8.24 6.90
CA GLY A 123 -13.06 9.55 6.28
C GLY A 123 -14.01 10.47 7.06
N LEU A 124 -14.58 11.46 6.36
CA LEU A 124 -15.62 12.34 6.88
C LEU A 124 -17.01 11.86 6.42
N PRO A 125 -18.10 12.20 7.13
CA PRO A 125 -19.44 11.95 6.63
C PRO A 125 -19.65 12.57 5.24
N LEU A 126 -20.21 11.79 4.31
CA LEU A 126 -20.47 12.22 2.94
C LEU A 126 -21.94 12.59 2.78
N PRO A 127 -22.27 13.80 2.25
CA PRO A 127 -23.62 14.14 1.84
C PRO A 127 -23.96 13.43 0.52
N GLU A 128 -25.25 13.39 0.18
CA GLU A 128 -25.67 13.16 -1.19
C GLU A 128 -25.48 14.44 -2.02
N ILE A 129 -25.20 14.29 -3.32
CA ILE A 129 -25.08 15.44 -4.23
C ILE A 129 -26.14 15.38 -5.33
N PRO A 130 -26.59 16.56 -5.86
CA PRO A 130 -27.60 16.65 -6.90
C PRO A 130 -27.13 15.95 -8.21
N VAL A 131 -28.10 15.35 -8.93
CA VAL A 131 -27.91 14.82 -10.27
C VAL A 131 -28.86 15.49 -11.24
N GLN A 132 -28.32 16.29 -12.14
CA GLN A 132 -29.10 16.98 -13.16
C GLN A 132 -29.54 15.99 -14.25
N GLY A 133 -30.84 15.97 -14.55
CA GLY A 133 -31.43 15.16 -15.62
C GLY A 133 -31.39 13.65 -15.35
N GLY A 134 -31.25 13.24 -14.10
CA GLY A 134 -31.30 11.84 -13.67
C GLY A 134 -32.71 11.37 -13.33
N VAL A 135 -32.92 10.06 -13.33
CA VAL A 135 -34.15 9.43 -12.80
C VAL A 135 -34.26 9.69 -11.29
N GLU A 136 -33.14 9.86 -10.63
CA GLU A 136 -33.03 10.24 -9.24
C GLU A 136 -32.42 11.64 -9.12
N GLU A 137 -32.90 12.43 -8.18
CA GLU A 137 -32.49 13.84 -7.97
C GLU A 137 -31.14 13.94 -7.29
N THR A 138 -30.73 12.91 -6.54
CA THR A 138 -29.46 12.87 -5.80
C THR A 138 -28.78 11.51 -5.96
N VAL A 139 -27.47 11.48 -5.70
CA VAL A 139 -26.68 10.26 -5.63
C VAL A 139 -25.86 10.22 -4.35
N PRO A 140 -25.90 9.11 -3.59
CA PRO A 140 -25.03 8.89 -2.45
C PRO A 140 -23.59 8.74 -2.91
N LEU A 141 -22.66 9.20 -2.06
CA LEU A 141 -21.24 9.16 -2.31
C LEU A 141 -20.57 8.07 -1.47
N ALA A 142 -19.43 7.62 -1.93
CA ALA A 142 -18.55 6.70 -1.22
C ALA A 142 -17.08 7.09 -1.43
N TYR A 143 -16.22 6.67 -0.52
CA TYR A 143 -14.79 6.78 -0.73
C TYR A 143 -14.27 5.64 -1.60
N ASP A 144 -13.32 5.93 -2.48
CA ASP A 144 -12.59 4.91 -3.24
C ASP A 144 -11.28 4.58 -2.50
N GLY A 145 -11.21 3.35 -1.99
CA GLY A 145 -10.07 2.86 -1.21
C GLY A 145 -9.91 3.49 0.18
N THR A 146 -8.76 3.30 0.77
CA THR A 146 -8.29 3.90 2.03
C THR A 146 -7.16 4.89 1.74
N PHE A 147 -7.03 5.94 2.56
CA PHE A 147 -5.86 6.80 2.51
C PHE A 147 -4.81 6.29 3.48
N SER A 148 -3.56 6.19 3.01
CA SER A 148 -2.41 5.90 3.85
C SER A 148 -1.24 6.80 3.49
N TYR A 149 -0.52 7.26 4.50
CA TYR A 149 0.66 8.09 4.36
C TYR A 149 1.75 7.63 5.33
N LEU A 150 2.95 7.39 4.81
CA LEU A 150 4.12 7.06 5.62
C LEU A 150 4.86 8.34 6.02
N GLY A 151 4.64 8.77 7.24
CA GLY A 151 5.35 9.90 7.81
C GLY A 151 6.74 9.53 8.30
N MET A 152 7.62 10.52 8.31
CA MET A 152 9.00 10.40 8.75
C MET A 152 9.35 11.53 9.73
N ASN A 153 10.41 11.32 10.53
CA ASN A 153 10.96 12.38 11.38
C ASN A 153 9.99 12.90 12.47
N GLY A 154 9.08 12.06 12.96
CA GLY A 154 8.24 12.41 14.11
C GLY A 154 7.04 13.32 13.79
N GLU A 155 6.57 13.34 12.55
CA GLU A 155 5.34 14.03 12.16
C GLU A 155 4.18 13.67 13.10
N ASN A 156 3.44 14.70 13.57
CA ASN A 156 2.30 14.52 14.47
C ASN A 156 0.99 14.40 13.69
N PHE A 157 0.52 13.19 13.48
CA PHE A 157 -0.71 12.92 12.73
C PHE A 157 -2.01 13.30 13.43
N GLU A 158 -1.99 13.65 14.72
CA GLU A 158 -3.15 14.20 15.40
C GLU A 158 -3.56 15.57 14.83
N GLN A 159 -2.63 16.26 14.17
CA GLN A 159 -2.84 17.57 13.54
C GLN A 159 -3.21 17.47 12.06
N VAL A 160 -3.45 16.29 11.52
CA VAL A 160 -3.89 16.14 10.13
C VAL A 160 -5.26 16.73 9.94
N GLU A 161 -5.32 17.80 9.15
CA GLU A 161 -6.58 18.40 8.71
C GLU A 161 -7.13 17.64 7.52
N ARG A 162 -8.44 17.38 7.55
CA ARG A 162 -9.18 16.74 6.45
C ARG A 162 -10.14 17.74 5.84
N ARG A 163 -10.03 17.97 4.53
CA ARG A 163 -10.85 18.93 3.78
C ARG A 163 -11.58 18.20 2.67
N LEU A 164 -12.91 18.18 2.77
CA LEU A 164 -13.77 17.57 1.76
C LEU A 164 -14.08 18.59 0.67
N GLU A 165 -13.71 18.29 -0.56
CA GLU A 165 -13.97 19.10 -1.76
C GLU A 165 -14.86 18.29 -2.70
N LEU A 166 -16.13 18.68 -2.82
CA LEU A 166 -17.13 18.04 -3.67
C LEU A 166 -17.50 18.91 -4.85
N ARG A 167 -17.90 18.29 -5.94
CA ARG A 167 -18.58 18.97 -7.04
C ARG A 167 -19.96 19.42 -6.56
N GLU A 168 -20.45 20.52 -7.09
CA GLU A 168 -21.80 21.02 -6.78
C GLU A 168 -22.91 20.05 -7.18
N GLY A 169 -22.66 19.21 -8.19
CA GLY A 169 -23.55 18.16 -8.67
C GLY A 169 -22.94 17.37 -9.84
N LEU A 170 -23.65 16.34 -10.26
CA LEU A 170 -23.31 15.53 -11.44
C LEU A 170 -24.43 15.64 -12.48
N THR A 171 -24.13 15.34 -13.73
CA THR A 171 -25.09 15.29 -14.83
C THR A 171 -25.29 13.83 -15.25
N ALA A 172 -26.57 13.41 -15.37
CA ALA A 172 -26.90 12.06 -15.80
C ALA A 172 -26.58 11.82 -17.30
N PRO A 173 -26.17 10.58 -17.67
CA PRO A 173 -26.05 9.43 -16.80
C PRO A 173 -24.82 9.49 -15.90
N VAL A 174 -24.97 9.04 -14.65
CA VAL A 174 -23.88 8.91 -13.69
C VAL A 174 -23.51 7.45 -13.56
N GLU A 175 -22.24 7.12 -13.68
CA GLU A 175 -21.76 5.76 -13.48
C GLU A 175 -21.36 5.52 -12.01
N LYS A 176 -21.54 4.29 -11.52
CA LYS A 176 -20.97 3.90 -10.23
C LYS A 176 -19.45 4.02 -10.28
N GLY A 177 -18.84 4.68 -9.28
CA GLY A 177 -17.41 4.96 -9.25
C GLY A 177 -17.02 6.25 -9.99
N GLN A 178 -17.97 6.97 -10.59
CA GLN A 178 -17.68 8.29 -11.19
C GLN A 178 -17.24 9.28 -10.14
N GLN A 179 -16.11 9.95 -10.38
CA GLN A 179 -15.53 10.89 -9.41
C GLN A 179 -16.44 12.10 -9.20
N ALA A 180 -16.79 12.32 -7.94
CA ALA A 180 -17.64 13.42 -7.46
C ALA A 180 -16.87 14.43 -6.60
N GLY A 181 -15.66 14.10 -6.18
CA GLY A 181 -14.83 14.98 -5.36
C GLY A 181 -13.58 14.32 -4.86
N VAL A 182 -12.96 14.91 -3.86
CA VAL A 182 -11.79 14.37 -3.16
C VAL A 182 -11.84 14.75 -1.67
N LEU A 183 -11.33 13.89 -0.81
CA LEU A 183 -10.95 14.22 0.55
C LEU A 183 -9.46 14.51 0.57
N ARG A 184 -9.07 15.75 0.92
CA ARG A 184 -7.69 16.21 0.96
C ARG A 184 -7.16 16.14 2.38
N TYR A 185 -5.95 15.61 2.54
CA TYR A 185 -5.24 15.51 3.82
C TYR A 185 -4.10 16.51 3.87
N MET A 186 -4.09 17.36 4.88
CA MET A 186 -3.10 18.42 5.08
C MET A 186 -2.43 18.26 6.43
N LEU A 187 -1.12 18.49 6.50
CA LEU A 187 -0.36 18.55 7.74
C LEU A 187 0.59 19.75 7.66
N ASP A 188 0.52 20.65 8.63
CA ASP A 188 1.35 21.87 8.70
C ASP A 188 1.32 22.70 7.40
N GLY A 189 0.15 22.77 6.75
CA GLY A 189 -0.02 23.47 5.48
C GLY A 189 0.48 22.73 4.24
N LYS A 190 1.08 21.56 4.39
CA LYS A 190 1.53 20.69 3.30
C LYS A 190 0.48 19.63 2.99
N GLU A 191 0.21 19.41 1.71
CA GLU A 191 -0.65 18.31 1.28
C GLU A 191 0.08 16.98 1.41
N LEU A 192 -0.52 16.05 2.17
CA LEU A 192 -0.06 14.66 2.28
C LEU A 192 -0.58 13.81 1.13
N GLY A 193 -1.77 14.13 0.64
CA GLY A 193 -2.42 13.46 -0.47
C GLY A 193 -3.92 13.60 -0.45
N THR A 194 -4.60 12.89 -1.36
CA THR A 194 -6.05 12.92 -1.52
C THR A 194 -6.61 11.51 -1.61
N ARG A 195 -7.88 11.37 -1.21
CA ARG A 195 -8.69 10.16 -1.37
C ARG A 195 -9.87 10.49 -2.26
N PRO A 196 -10.10 9.76 -3.37
CA PRO A 196 -11.22 10.05 -4.25
C PRO A 196 -12.56 9.82 -3.56
N VAL A 197 -13.52 10.71 -3.85
CA VAL A 197 -14.94 10.56 -3.52
C VAL A 197 -15.68 10.30 -4.80
N VAL A 198 -16.48 9.23 -4.82
CA VAL A 198 -17.12 8.72 -6.04
C VAL A 198 -18.62 8.48 -5.82
N ALA A 199 -19.39 8.42 -6.90
CA ALA A 199 -20.79 8.01 -6.86
C ALA A 199 -20.88 6.53 -6.40
N ALA A 200 -21.65 6.28 -5.34
CA ALA A 200 -21.79 4.93 -4.76
C ALA A 200 -22.64 3.99 -5.65
N ARG A 201 -23.47 4.57 -6.50
CA ARG A 201 -24.32 3.87 -7.47
C ARG A 201 -24.44 4.63 -8.78
N ALA A 202 -24.91 3.97 -9.81
CA ALA A 202 -25.27 4.61 -11.07
C ALA A 202 -26.61 5.33 -10.95
N VAL A 203 -26.79 6.41 -11.75
CA VAL A 203 -28.08 7.10 -11.94
C VAL A 203 -28.30 7.26 -13.45
N GLU A 204 -29.36 6.67 -13.94
CA GLU A 204 -29.72 6.74 -15.35
C GLU A 204 -30.27 8.12 -15.73
N LYS A 205 -30.17 8.46 -17.01
CA LYS A 205 -30.76 9.69 -17.54
C LYS A 205 -32.28 9.55 -17.58
N ALA A 206 -32.99 10.57 -17.04
CA ALA A 206 -34.44 10.60 -17.08
C ALA A 206 -34.97 10.67 -18.51
N GLY A 207 -35.93 9.78 -18.82
CA GLY A 207 -36.69 9.81 -20.02
C GLY A 207 -37.96 10.66 -19.91
N ILE A 208 -38.70 10.81 -21.01
CA ILE A 208 -39.96 11.58 -21.04
C ILE A 208 -40.99 11.00 -20.07
N THR A 209 -41.05 9.70 -19.90
CA THR A 209 -41.94 9.00 -18.96
C THR A 209 -41.62 9.34 -17.50
N ASP A 210 -40.35 9.50 -17.18
CA ASP A 210 -39.90 9.81 -15.82
C ASP A 210 -40.21 11.27 -15.46
N CYS A 211 -40.04 12.19 -16.42
CA CYS A 211 -40.43 13.56 -16.28
C CYS A 211 -41.97 13.70 -16.07
N LEU A 212 -42.77 12.98 -16.82
CA LEU A 212 -44.24 12.97 -16.68
C LEU A 212 -44.66 12.43 -15.30
N ARG A 213 -43.99 11.36 -14.79
CA ARG A 213 -44.22 10.85 -13.42
C ARG A 213 -43.86 11.87 -12.36
N GLY A 214 -42.75 12.62 -12.52
CA GLY A 214 -42.33 13.68 -11.61
C GLY A 214 -43.41 14.76 -11.53
N VAL A 215 -43.89 15.25 -12.68
CA VAL A 215 -44.97 16.26 -12.73
C VAL A 215 -46.25 15.71 -12.09
N TRP A 216 -46.65 14.50 -12.38
CA TRP A 216 -47.82 13.87 -11.77
C TRP A 216 -47.72 13.75 -10.25
N ARG A 217 -46.58 13.37 -9.70
CA ARG A 217 -46.33 13.33 -8.25
C ARG A 217 -46.46 14.71 -7.61
N GLN A 218 -45.92 15.74 -8.26
CA GLN A 218 -45.90 17.08 -7.71
C GLN A 218 -47.30 17.74 -7.69
N PHE A 219 -48.14 17.40 -8.69
CA PHE A 219 -49.49 18.01 -8.77
C PHE A 219 -50.58 17.19 -8.08
N PHE A 220 -50.44 15.85 -7.97
CA PHE A 220 -51.52 14.99 -7.49
C PHE A 220 -51.25 14.26 -6.16
N LEU A 221 -50.02 14.29 -5.64
CA LEU A 221 -49.67 13.65 -4.37
C LEU A 221 -49.10 14.63 -3.32
N ALA A 222 -49.08 15.93 -3.60
CA ALA A 222 -48.76 17.01 -2.66
C ALA A 222 -50.04 17.54 -1.99
N ALA A 223 -50.83 16.61 -1.41
CA ALA A 223 -51.97 16.95 -0.57
C ALA A 223 -51.88 16.22 0.76
#